data_d28956d128e282a4ecc95ee0fd52409b
#
_entry.id   d28956d128e282a4ecc95ee0fd52409b
#
_cell.length_a   1.000
_cell.length_b   1.000
_cell.length_c   1.000
_cell.angle_alpha   90.00
_cell.angle_beta   90.00
_cell.angle_gamma   90.00
#
_symmetry.space_group_name_H-M   'P 1'
#
loop_
_entity.id
_entity.type
_entity.pdbx_description
1 polymer ?
#
loop_
_entity_poly.entity_id
_entity_poly.type
_entity_poly.pdbx_seq_one_letter_code
_entity_poly.pdbx_strand_id
1 'polypeptide(L)'
;MIDSQLRTSGVTEPFVLARMGSVAREDFVPEGARTIAYIDRAVPLGGGKFLAAPLVHGKMLAEARPALDDTTLIVESGSGYLAELLRPLVGKLDTIGADEVAGGKKGRKSYSLILVDGAIEHLPDALSNRLEENGRIVTGLVLRGVTRLATGRKVAGSVTLQPLAEIGIPVLHAFDRPKEWSF
;
A
#
# COMPACT_ATOMS: atom_id res chain seq x y z
N MET A 1 -6.97 -14.72 12.08
CA MET A 1 -6.45 -13.93 10.93
C MET A 1 -5.76 -14.83 9.88
N ILE A 2 -4.64 -15.50 10.20
CA ILE A 2 -3.87 -16.25 9.17
C ILE A 2 -4.71 -17.34 8.52
N ASP A 3 -5.24 -18.29 9.29
CA ASP A 3 -5.95 -19.45 8.72
C ASP A 3 -7.38 -19.11 8.27
N SER A 4 -8.04 -18.16 8.95
CA SER A 4 -9.44 -17.84 8.69
C SER A 4 -9.69 -16.71 7.68
N GLN A 5 -8.69 -15.91 7.38
CA GLN A 5 -8.82 -14.76 6.47
C GLN A 5 -7.79 -14.82 5.33
N LEU A 6 -6.49 -14.92 5.64
CA LEU A 6 -5.45 -14.86 4.63
C LEU A 6 -5.44 -16.10 3.73
N ARG A 7 -5.28 -17.31 4.32
CA ARG A 7 -5.20 -18.55 3.55
C ARG A 7 -6.47 -18.84 2.74
N THR A 8 -7.62 -18.61 3.34
CA THR A 8 -8.93 -18.81 2.68
C THR A 8 -9.17 -17.86 1.52
N SER A 9 -8.49 -16.69 1.53
CA SER A 9 -8.57 -15.69 0.47
C SER A 9 -7.36 -15.73 -0.49
N GLY A 10 -6.59 -16.83 -0.46
CA GLY A 10 -5.52 -17.11 -1.42
C GLY A 10 -4.20 -16.37 -1.14
N VAL A 11 -3.94 -15.94 0.11
CA VAL A 11 -2.61 -15.51 0.56
C VAL A 11 -1.93 -16.73 1.20
N THR A 12 -1.02 -17.36 0.47
CA THR A 12 -0.40 -18.63 0.87
C THR A 12 1.13 -18.57 0.95
N GLU A 13 1.73 -17.44 0.54
CA GLU A 13 3.17 -17.23 0.54
C GLU A 13 3.74 -17.33 1.97
N PRO A 14 4.68 -18.26 2.23
CA PRO A 14 5.19 -18.50 3.58
C PRO A 14 5.80 -17.24 4.23
N PHE A 15 6.50 -16.41 3.45
CA PHE A 15 7.11 -15.18 3.96
C PHE A 15 6.05 -14.15 4.40
N VAL A 16 4.93 -14.05 3.66
CA VAL A 16 3.81 -13.15 4.02
C VAL A 16 3.18 -13.59 5.33
N LEU A 17 2.83 -14.88 5.43
CA LEU A 17 2.19 -15.43 6.61
C LEU A 17 3.09 -15.32 7.85
N ALA A 18 4.40 -15.60 7.71
CA ALA A 18 5.37 -15.46 8.78
C ALA A 18 5.49 -14.01 9.26
N ARG A 19 5.59 -13.04 8.33
CA ARG A 19 5.67 -11.60 8.69
C ARG A 19 4.41 -11.12 9.38
N MET A 20 3.25 -11.40 8.83
CA MET A 20 1.97 -10.99 9.42
C MET A 20 1.67 -11.70 10.74
N GLY A 21 2.23 -12.88 10.96
CA GLY A 21 2.15 -13.58 12.25
C GLY A 21 3.10 -13.03 13.32
N SER A 22 4.19 -12.36 12.91
CA SER A 22 5.22 -11.84 13.83
C SER A 22 5.03 -10.37 14.22
N VAL A 23 4.13 -9.63 13.56
CA VAL A 23 3.87 -8.22 13.84
C VAL A 23 2.46 -8.07 14.39
N ALA A 24 2.35 -7.66 15.64
CA ALA A 24 1.07 -7.47 16.32
C ALA A 24 0.33 -6.25 15.77
N ARG A 25 -0.83 -6.45 15.13
CA ARG A 25 -1.61 -5.37 14.52
C ARG A 25 -2.18 -4.40 15.55
N GLU A 26 -2.48 -4.88 16.75
CA GLU A 26 -2.98 -4.07 17.86
C GLU A 26 -2.03 -2.97 18.33
N ASP A 27 -0.74 -3.05 17.96
CA ASP A 27 0.24 -2.00 18.26
C ASP A 27 0.17 -0.81 17.29
N PHE A 28 -0.58 -0.96 16.19
CA PHE A 28 -0.73 0.02 15.11
C PHE A 28 -2.12 0.67 15.06
N VAL A 29 -2.92 0.49 16.10
CA VAL A 29 -4.25 1.09 16.24
C VAL A 29 -4.38 1.80 17.59
N PRO A 30 -5.28 2.78 17.73
CA PRO A 30 -5.59 3.39 19.02
C PRO A 30 -6.03 2.35 20.06
N GLU A 31 -5.77 2.60 21.33
CA GLU A 31 -6.08 1.67 22.42
C GLU A 31 -7.53 1.16 22.39
N GLY A 32 -8.50 2.03 22.15
CA GLY A 32 -9.90 1.66 22.04
C GLY A 32 -10.26 0.77 20.84
N ALA A 33 -9.34 0.62 19.86
CA ALA A 33 -9.54 -0.20 18.67
C ALA A 33 -8.74 -1.53 18.70
N ARG A 34 -7.96 -1.80 19.75
CA ARG A 34 -7.11 -3.01 19.85
C ARG A 34 -7.89 -4.32 19.70
N THR A 35 -9.10 -4.39 20.28
CA THR A 35 -9.95 -5.60 20.21
C THR A 35 -10.45 -5.91 18.80
N ILE A 36 -10.48 -4.91 17.92
CA ILE A 36 -10.92 -5.05 16.53
C ILE A 36 -9.77 -4.99 15.52
N ALA A 37 -8.52 -4.98 15.96
CA ALA A 37 -7.35 -4.85 15.07
C ALA A 37 -7.26 -5.96 14.00
N TYR A 38 -7.85 -7.13 14.24
CA TYR A 38 -7.80 -8.32 13.39
C TYR A 38 -9.08 -8.59 12.59
N ILE A 39 -10.06 -7.67 12.62
CA ILE A 39 -11.27 -7.83 11.82
C ILE A 39 -10.96 -7.72 10.32
N ASP A 40 -11.80 -8.36 9.48
CA ASP A 40 -11.62 -8.35 8.03
C ASP A 40 -12.18 -7.09 7.36
N ARG A 41 -11.80 -5.95 7.90
CA ARG A 41 -12.09 -4.60 7.36
C ARG A 41 -11.09 -3.58 7.88
N ALA A 42 -11.09 -2.39 7.27
CA ALA A 42 -10.26 -1.28 7.72
C ALA A 42 -10.65 -0.80 9.13
N VAL A 43 -9.64 -0.49 9.95
CA VAL A 43 -9.81 0.02 11.31
C VAL A 43 -9.49 1.53 11.30
N PRO A 44 -10.42 2.39 11.78
CA PRO A 44 -10.17 3.84 11.87
C PRO A 44 -9.04 4.15 12.86
N LEU A 45 -8.14 5.05 12.46
CA LEU A 45 -7.03 5.55 13.28
C LEU A 45 -7.27 6.98 13.77
N GLY A 46 -8.34 7.62 13.32
CA GLY A 46 -8.61 9.03 13.52
C GLY A 46 -8.08 9.91 12.38
N GLY A 47 -8.61 11.15 12.29
CA GLY A 47 -8.17 12.10 11.26
C GLY A 47 -8.35 11.63 9.81
N GLY A 48 -9.33 10.77 9.52
CA GLY A 48 -9.56 10.22 8.18
C GLY A 48 -8.57 9.11 7.77
N LYS A 49 -7.71 8.67 8.68
CA LYS A 49 -6.72 7.60 8.45
C LYS A 49 -7.26 6.23 8.86
N PHE A 50 -6.76 5.18 8.22
CA PHE A 50 -7.19 3.82 8.45
C PHE A 50 -6.01 2.84 8.42
N LEU A 51 -6.06 1.81 9.26
CA LEU A 51 -5.29 0.59 9.05
C LEU A 51 -6.12 -0.33 8.13
N ALA A 52 -5.63 -0.62 6.95
CA ALA A 52 -6.34 -1.47 5.99
C ALA A 52 -6.61 -2.88 6.55
N ALA A 53 -7.58 -3.61 6.01
CA ALA A 53 -7.85 -4.98 6.40
C ALA A 53 -6.60 -5.88 6.26
N PRO A 54 -6.45 -6.94 7.10
CA PRO A 54 -5.32 -7.85 7.00
C PRO A 54 -5.09 -8.39 5.60
N LEU A 55 -6.19 -8.74 4.91
CA LEU A 55 -6.15 -9.27 3.54
C LEU A 55 -5.49 -8.30 2.55
N VAL A 56 -5.71 -6.99 2.70
CA VAL A 56 -5.09 -5.97 1.83
C VAL A 56 -3.57 -6.03 1.93
N HIS A 57 -3.02 -5.98 3.16
CA HIS A 57 -1.58 -6.02 3.36
C HIS A 57 -0.99 -7.37 2.93
N GLY A 58 -1.68 -8.48 3.19
CA GLY A 58 -1.25 -9.80 2.73
C GLY A 58 -1.14 -9.88 1.21
N LYS A 59 -2.16 -9.41 0.50
CA LYS A 59 -2.15 -9.36 -0.98
C LYS A 59 -1.10 -8.38 -1.53
N MET A 60 -0.92 -7.22 -0.88
CA MET A 60 0.12 -6.26 -1.28
C MET A 60 1.51 -6.85 -1.15
N LEU A 61 1.83 -7.54 -0.05
CA LEU A 61 3.12 -8.19 0.14
C LEU A 61 3.35 -9.32 -0.87
N ALA A 62 2.33 -10.16 -1.09
CA ALA A 62 2.41 -11.27 -2.06
C ALA A 62 2.70 -10.75 -3.47
N GLU A 63 2.04 -9.66 -3.89
CA GLU A 63 2.24 -9.05 -5.20
C GLU A 63 3.58 -8.30 -5.30
N ALA A 64 3.98 -7.60 -4.23
CA ALA A 64 5.22 -6.83 -4.20
C ALA A 64 6.46 -7.72 -4.31
N ARG A 65 6.42 -8.95 -3.78
CA ARG A 65 7.55 -9.89 -3.76
C ARG A 65 8.86 -9.18 -3.36
N PRO A 66 8.91 -8.59 -2.16
CA PRO A 66 10.07 -7.82 -1.72
C PRO A 66 11.34 -8.68 -1.67
N ALA A 67 12.48 -8.08 -1.97
CA ALA A 67 13.78 -8.71 -1.95
C ALA A 67 14.82 -7.87 -1.21
N LEU A 68 15.87 -8.50 -0.69
CA LEU A 68 16.88 -7.81 0.13
C LEU A 68 17.75 -6.80 -0.67
N ASP A 69 17.71 -6.83 -1.98
CA ASP A 69 18.33 -5.84 -2.85
C ASP A 69 17.41 -4.68 -3.22
N ASP A 70 16.13 -4.73 -2.81
CA ASP A 70 15.21 -3.63 -3.07
C ASP A 70 15.57 -2.38 -2.25
N THR A 71 15.52 -1.24 -2.96
CA THR A 71 15.37 0.08 -2.35
C THR A 71 13.90 0.46 -2.45
N THR A 72 13.22 0.51 -1.30
CA THR A 72 11.77 0.59 -1.24
C THR A 72 11.29 1.93 -0.70
N LEU A 73 10.23 2.48 -1.30
CA LEU A 73 9.47 3.60 -0.77
C LEU A 73 8.07 3.14 -0.40
N ILE A 74 7.61 3.49 0.81
CA ILE A 74 6.21 3.37 1.20
C ILE A 74 5.58 4.75 1.27
N VAL A 75 4.45 4.91 0.60
CA VAL A 75 3.53 6.02 0.81
C VAL A 75 2.55 5.60 1.90
N GLU A 76 2.70 6.23 3.07
CA GLU A 76 2.01 5.82 4.30
C GLU A 76 0.56 6.30 4.36
N SER A 77 -0.34 5.41 4.78
CA SER A 77 -1.70 5.74 5.20
C SER A 77 -1.77 6.36 6.61
N GLY A 78 -0.66 6.27 7.36
CA GLY A 78 -0.51 6.77 8.72
C GLY A 78 -0.56 5.71 9.81
N SER A 79 -0.64 4.41 9.47
CA SER A 79 -0.57 3.32 10.44
C SER A 79 0.88 2.91 10.77
N GLY A 80 1.80 2.98 9.81
CA GLY A 80 3.16 2.44 9.92
C GLY A 80 3.24 0.91 9.84
N TYR A 81 2.11 0.20 9.78
CA TYR A 81 2.07 -1.26 9.83
C TYR A 81 2.73 -1.90 8.60
N LEU A 82 2.44 -1.39 7.40
CA LEU A 82 3.04 -1.92 6.16
C LEU A 82 4.56 -1.73 6.16
N ALA A 83 5.06 -0.61 6.68
CA ALA A 83 6.49 -0.36 6.81
C ALA A 83 7.15 -1.38 7.76
N GLU A 84 6.51 -1.68 8.89
CA GLU A 84 7.03 -2.67 9.82
C GLU A 84 7.04 -4.08 9.22
N LEU A 85 6.02 -4.45 8.45
CA LEU A 85 6.00 -5.72 7.73
C LEU A 85 7.16 -5.84 6.73
N LEU A 86 7.47 -4.77 6.01
CA LEU A 86 8.47 -4.76 4.94
C LEU A 86 9.92 -4.63 5.43
N ARG A 87 10.14 -4.01 6.59
CA ARG A 87 11.46 -3.66 7.10
C ARG A 87 12.52 -4.78 6.99
N PRO A 88 12.26 -6.03 7.41
CA PRO A 88 13.25 -7.11 7.30
C PRO A 88 13.29 -7.80 5.94
N LEU A 89 12.42 -7.41 5.00
CA LEU A 89 12.28 -8.07 3.69
C LEU A 89 13.00 -7.32 2.57
N VAL A 90 13.45 -6.08 2.84
CA VAL A 90 14.07 -5.19 1.84
C VAL A 90 15.40 -4.64 2.35
N GLY A 91 16.30 -4.25 1.44
CA GLY A 91 17.61 -3.72 1.82
C GLY A 91 17.56 -2.29 2.34
N LYS A 92 16.71 -1.46 1.76
CA LYS A 92 16.48 -0.06 2.20
C LYS A 92 15.00 0.24 2.19
N LEU A 93 14.54 0.98 3.21
CA LEU A 93 13.16 1.39 3.35
C LEU A 93 13.08 2.88 3.72
N ASP A 94 12.45 3.65 2.87
CA ASP A 94 12.05 5.03 3.14
C ASP A 94 10.51 5.10 3.23
N THR A 95 9.99 6.02 4.02
CA THR A 95 8.55 6.30 4.13
C THR A 95 8.25 7.75 3.84
N ILE A 96 7.08 8.05 3.30
CA ILE A 96 6.59 9.40 3.03
C ILE A 96 5.07 9.44 3.23
N GLY A 97 4.54 10.54 3.76
CA GLY A 97 3.10 10.74 3.87
C GLY A 97 2.45 11.02 2.51
N ALA A 98 1.20 10.58 2.35
CA ALA A 98 0.43 10.83 1.12
C ALA A 98 0.29 12.33 0.81
N ASP A 99 0.04 13.15 1.84
CA ASP A 99 -0.08 14.62 1.69
C ASP A 99 1.23 15.27 1.23
N GLU A 100 2.39 14.76 1.67
CA GLU A 100 3.69 15.25 1.24
C GLU A 100 3.95 14.96 -0.25
N VAL A 101 3.52 13.80 -0.73
CA VAL A 101 3.60 13.43 -2.15
C VAL A 101 2.66 14.31 -2.97
N ALA A 102 1.41 14.47 -2.54
CA ALA A 102 0.41 15.30 -3.22
C ALA A 102 0.81 16.78 -3.24
N GLY A 103 1.47 17.27 -2.18
CA GLY A 103 2.05 18.63 -2.10
C GLY A 103 3.26 18.83 -3.01
N GLY A 104 3.63 17.85 -3.84
CA GLY A 104 4.70 17.96 -4.82
C GLY A 104 6.12 17.90 -4.25
N LYS A 105 6.31 17.30 -3.07
CA LYS A 105 7.64 17.09 -2.49
C LYS A 105 8.51 16.29 -3.47
N LYS A 106 9.39 17.00 -4.17
CA LYS A 106 10.35 16.39 -5.10
C LYS A 106 11.39 15.61 -4.31
N GLY A 107 11.54 14.31 -4.62
CA GLY A 107 12.64 13.49 -4.11
C GLY A 107 13.66 13.22 -5.20
N ARG A 108 14.94 13.18 -4.83
CA ARG A 108 16.04 12.82 -5.76
C ARG A 108 16.36 11.33 -5.76
N LYS A 109 15.84 10.60 -4.79
CA LYS A 109 16.05 9.14 -4.68
C LYS A 109 15.13 8.39 -5.63
N SER A 110 15.66 7.35 -6.25
CA SER A 110 14.91 6.37 -7.04
C SER A 110 14.75 5.07 -6.25
N TYR A 111 13.72 4.30 -6.59
CA TYR A 111 13.33 3.09 -5.88
C TYR A 111 13.03 1.96 -6.86
N SER A 112 13.49 0.75 -6.54
CA SER A 112 13.14 -0.46 -7.30
C SER A 112 11.72 -0.96 -6.97
N LEU A 113 11.22 -0.60 -5.77
CA LEU A 113 9.89 -0.97 -5.29
C LEU A 113 9.20 0.23 -4.63
N ILE A 114 7.97 0.51 -5.04
CA ILE A 114 7.09 1.48 -4.36
C ILE A 114 5.82 0.76 -3.91
N LEU A 115 5.41 0.95 -2.65
CA LEU A 115 4.10 0.56 -2.16
C LEU A 115 3.32 1.78 -1.71
N VAL A 116 2.06 1.84 -2.08
CA VAL A 116 1.13 2.87 -1.58
C VAL A 116 0.11 2.18 -0.68
N ASP A 117 0.16 2.48 0.62
CA ASP A 117 -0.70 1.88 1.64
C ASP A 117 -2.11 2.49 1.60
N GLY A 118 -2.79 2.27 0.50
CA GLY A 118 -4.14 2.79 0.23
C GLY A 118 -4.49 2.74 -1.25
N ALA A 119 -5.69 3.20 -1.58
CA ALA A 119 -6.18 3.29 -2.95
C ALA A 119 -6.09 4.73 -3.47
N ILE A 120 -5.66 4.87 -4.72
CA ILE A 120 -5.47 6.14 -5.43
C ILE A 120 -6.36 6.19 -6.67
N GLU A 121 -6.85 7.35 -7.07
CA GLU A 121 -7.59 7.52 -8.33
C GLU A 121 -6.68 7.61 -9.55
N HIS A 122 -5.46 8.09 -9.37
CA HIS A 122 -4.43 8.15 -10.40
C HIS A 122 -3.04 8.04 -9.78
N LEU A 123 -2.08 7.55 -10.56
CA LEU A 123 -0.67 7.51 -10.14
C LEU A 123 -0.05 8.91 -10.32
N PRO A 124 0.39 9.58 -9.23
CA PRO A 124 1.04 10.87 -9.36
C PRO A 124 2.40 10.76 -10.06
N ASP A 125 2.73 11.76 -10.90
CA ASP A 125 4.05 11.87 -11.52
C ASP A 125 5.18 11.91 -10.50
N ALA A 126 4.93 12.48 -9.33
CA ALA A 126 5.87 12.49 -8.21
C ALA A 126 6.30 11.09 -7.75
N LEU A 127 5.46 10.06 -7.94
CA LEU A 127 5.79 8.66 -7.64
C LEU A 127 6.37 7.96 -8.87
N SER A 128 5.75 8.10 -10.04
CA SER A 128 6.23 7.45 -11.27
C SER A 128 7.66 7.89 -11.62
N ASN A 129 8.00 9.15 -11.39
CA ASN A 129 9.35 9.69 -11.62
C ASN A 129 10.39 9.16 -10.62
N ARG A 130 9.97 8.72 -9.43
CA ARG A 130 10.84 8.12 -8.41
C ARG A 130 10.99 6.60 -8.55
N LEU A 131 10.23 5.97 -9.42
CA LEU A 131 10.40 4.55 -9.73
C LEU A 131 11.55 4.38 -10.73
N GLU A 132 12.44 3.43 -10.46
CA GLU A 132 13.52 3.05 -11.36
C GLU A 132 12.97 2.39 -12.63
N GLU A 133 13.74 2.41 -13.71
CA GLU A 133 13.40 1.63 -14.90
C GLU A 133 13.36 0.14 -14.53
N ASN A 134 12.34 -0.57 -14.96
CA ASN A 134 11.97 -1.92 -14.53
C ASN A 134 11.54 -2.04 -13.05
N GLY A 135 11.53 -0.96 -12.28
CA GLY A 135 11.00 -0.93 -10.93
C GLY A 135 9.50 -1.23 -10.93
N ARG A 136 8.99 -1.69 -9.78
CA ARG A 136 7.59 -2.08 -9.63
C ARG A 136 6.87 -1.28 -8.55
N ILE A 137 5.58 -1.09 -8.74
CA ILE A 137 4.69 -0.42 -7.78
C ILE A 137 3.49 -1.30 -7.48
N VAL A 138 3.09 -1.33 -6.20
CA VAL A 138 1.86 -1.99 -5.74
C VAL A 138 1.02 -0.98 -4.97
N THR A 139 -0.26 -0.88 -5.30
CA THR A 139 -1.18 0.11 -4.73
C THR A 139 -2.63 -0.39 -4.78
N GLY A 140 -3.52 0.27 -4.09
CA GLY A 140 -4.94 0.23 -4.42
C GLY A 140 -5.23 1.20 -5.57
N LEU A 141 -6.17 0.86 -6.45
CA LEU A 141 -6.64 1.71 -7.54
C LEU A 141 -8.15 1.87 -7.45
N VAL A 142 -8.63 3.11 -7.52
CA VAL A 142 -10.05 3.41 -7.58
C VAL A 142 -10.49 3.44 -9.04
N LEU A 143 -11.38 2.52 -9.41
CA LEU A 143 -11.97 2.46 -10.75
C LEU A 143 -13.49 2.45 -10.66
N ARG A 144 -14.14 3.49 -11.16
CA ARG A 144 -15.61 3.62 -11.14
C ARG A 144 -16.21 3.46 -9.75
N GLY A 145 -15.55 4.06 -8.73
CA GLY A 145 -16.00 4.01 -7.34
C GLY A 145 -15.69 2.70 -6.60
N VAL A 146 -15.01 1.74 -7.24
CA VAL A 146 -14.62 0.47 -6.63
C VAL A 146 -13.10 0.41 -6.48
N THR A 147 -12.62 -0.05 -5.33
CA THR A 147 -11.19 -0.22 -5.07
C THR A 147 -10.70 -1.59 -5.49
N ARG A 148 -9.54 -1.64 -6.14
CA ARG A 148 -8.87 -2.86 -6.57
C ARG A 148 -7.41 -2.82 -6.20
N LEU A 149 -6.86 -3.97 -5.84
CA LEU A 149 -5.40 -4.11 -5.81
C LEU A 149 -4.89 -3.92 -7.24
N ALA A 150 -3.79 -3.19 -7.39
CA ALA A 150 -3.16 -2.95 -8.68
C ALA A 150 -1.64 -3.02 -8.57
N THR A 151 -1.01 -3.45 -9.63
CA THR A 151 0.43 -3.45 -9.79
C THR A 151 0.82 -2.69 -11.06
N GLY A 152 2.04 -2.21 -11.12
CA GLY A 152 2.62 -1.59 -12.30
C GLY A 152 4.13 -1.77 -12.34
N ARG A 153 4.68 -1.68 -13.56
CA ARG A 153 6.13 -1.68 -13.79
C ARG A 153 6.49 -0.49 -14.66
N LYS A 154 7.61 0.14 -14.37
CA LYS A 154 8.13 1.21 -15.23
C LYS A 154 8.83 0.58 -16.44
N VAL A 155 8.35 0.93 -17.62
CA VAL A 155 8.92 0.46 -18.90
C VAL A 155 9.01 1.66 -19.84
N ALA A 156 10.19 1.90 -20.39
CA ALA A 156 10.46 3.05 -21.26
C ALA A 156 10.00 4.39 -20.65
N GLY A 157 10.27 4.58 -19.36
CA GLY A 157 9.94 5.80 -18.62
C GLY A 157 8.48 5.93 -18.18
N SER A 158 7.59 5.01 -18.59
CA SER A 158 6.15 5.06 -18.30
C SER A 158 5.73 3.96 -17.33
N VAL A 159 4.73 4.25 -16.49
CA VAL A 159 4.12 3.28 -15.57
C VAL A 159 2.64 3.16 -15.90
N THR A 160 2.20 1.94 -16.19
CA THR A 160 0.77 1.62 -16.34
C THR A 160 0.33 0.72 -15.20
N LEU A 161 -0.69 1.14 -14.45
CA LEU A 161 -1.27 0.33 -13.39
C LEU A 161 -2.26 -0.70 -13.98
N GLN A 162 -2.03 -1.96 -13.65
CA GLN A 162 -2.90 -3.07 -14.00
C GLN A 162 -3.72 -3.48 -12.78
N PRO A 163 -5.06 -3.33 -12.80
CA PRO A 163 -5.90 -3.82 -11.72
C PRO A 163 -5.90 -5.36 -11.70
N LEU A 164 -5.83 -5.92 -10.49
CA LEU A 164 -5.77 -7.37 -10.25
C LEU A 164 -7.08 -7.87 -9.65
N ALA A 165 -7.32 -7.60 -8.37
CA ALA A 165 -8.44 -8.12 -7.61
C ALA A 165 -9.26 -6.98 -6.99
N GLU A 166 -10.57 -7.11 -7.02
CA GLU A 166 -11.48 -6.24 -6.28
C GLU A 166 -11.37 -6.54 -4.78
N ILE A 167 -11.03 -5.52 -4.00
CA ILE A 167 -10.84 -5.62 -2.55
C ILE A 167 -11.05 -4.25 -1.92
N GLY A 168 -11.66 -4.21 -0.74
CA GLY A 168 -11.91 -2.98 0.01
C GLY A 168 -10.63 -2.37 0.56
N ILE A 169 -10.09 -1.36 -0.11
CA ILE A 169 -8.85 -0.65 0.28
C ILE A 169 -9.23 0.78 0.66
N PRO A 170 -8.78 1.32 1.83
CA PRO A 170 -9.00 2.73 2.18
C PRO A 170 -8.47 3.68 1.09
N VAL A 171 -9.28 4.67 0.71
CA VAL A 171 -8.91 5.65 -0.30
C VAL A 171 -8.03 6.74 0.32
N LEU A 172 -6.95 7.08 -0.36
CA LEU A 172 -6.08 8.21 -0.03
C LEU A 172 -6.54 9.44 -0.81
N HIS A 173 -7.41 10.25 -0.20
CA HIS A 173 -8.01 11.43 -0.83
C HIS A 173 -7.00 12.51 -1.26
N ALA A 174 -5.76 12.45 -0.77
CA ALA A 174 -4.67 13.29 -1.27
C ALA A 174 -4.39 13.08 -2.78
N PHE A 175 -4.83 11.96 -3.37
CA PHE A 175 -4.67 11.60 -4.78
C PHE A 175 -5.99 11.54 -5.55
N ASP A 176 -7.02 12.22 -5.06
CA ASP A 176 -8.27 12.38 -5.80
C ASP A 176 -8.01 13.22 -7.06
N ARG A 177 -8.69 12.91 -8.14
CA ARG A 177 -8.65 13.73 -9.35
C ARG A 177 -9.39 15.05 -9.09
N PRO A 178 -8.90 16.17 -9.63
CA PRO A 178 -9.67 17.39 -9.61
C PRO A 178 -11.07 17.13 -10.18
N LYS A 179 -12.11 17.53 -9.44
CA LYS A 179 -13.49 17.43 -9.94
C LYS A 179 -13.65 18.43 -11.08
N GLU A 180 -13.72 17.97 -12.31
CA GLU A 180 -14.14 18.79 -13.43
C GLU A 180 -15.65 19.03 -13.30
N TRP A 181 -16.04 20.29 -13.17
CA TRP A 181 -17.43 20.69 -13.24
C TRP A 181 -17.83 20.69 -14.71
N SER A 182 -18.57 19.67 -15.15
CA SER A 182 -19.28 19.73 -16.43
C SER A 182 -20.53 20.55 -16.23
N PHE A 183 -20.58 21.71 -16.85
CA PHE A 183 -21.79 22.53 -16.98
C PHE A 183 -22.65 22.01 -18.13
#